data_7f654230e763a447f1a7f8f6d1b27a0a
#
_entry.id   7f654230e763a447f1a7f8f6d1b27a0a
#
_cell.length_a   1.000
_cell.length_b   1.000
_cell.length_c   1.000
_cell.angle_alpha   90.00
_cell.angle_beta   90.00
_cell.angle_gamma   90.00
#
_symmetry.space_group_name_H-M   'P 1'
#
loop_
_entity.id
_entity.type
_entity.pdbx_description
1 polymer ?
#
loop_
_entity_poly.entity_id
_entity_poly.type
_entity_poly.pdbx_seq_one_letter_code
_entity_poly.pdbx_strand_id
1 'polypeptide(L)'
;MRIRTAAFTLVGVAAFAASAAAQTTPAPPAIIRTAVAATKLPTVTDVPLYFKAVSVTLAPGATSRASAANGILYQISGSTEVSIGAETKTLGAGEGLFIASGKVASLKAGNAEPSNFLHFLLVPATDLDRPAETAPATVRELYRTVTPIPGLKAGGYDLNLTRITFPAQMPSNPPHHRSGAALYYIVSGTGANTVDGKAEARGPGSLIYEPFGLVHQWGNPGNQPMTFLAFNINPDGVPAVLPGAPVKTQ
;
A
#
# COMPACT_ATOMS: atom_id res chain seq x y z
N MET A 1 84.57 7.77 56.21
CA MET A 1 83.32 8.49 55.98
C MET A 1 82.73 7.96 54.67
N ARG A 2 81.75 7.05 54.70
CA ARG A 2 81.20 6.35 53.55
C ARG A 2 79.80 6.94 53.26
N ILE A 3 79.68 7.62 52.12
CA ILE A 3 78.37 8.15 51.65
C ILE A 3 77.64 7.10 50.93
N ARG A 4 76.41 6.77 51.40
CA ARG A 4 75.51 5.87 50.75
C ARG A 4 74.53 6.67 49.88
N THR A 5 74.58 6.42 48.57
CA THR A 5 73.61 6.95 47.61
C THR A 5 72.38 6.08 47.55
N ALA A 6 71.22 6.65 47.87
CA ALA A 6 69.94 5.97 47.76
C ALA A 6 69.33 6.20 46.35
N ALA A 7 69.06 5.14 45.58
CA ALA A 7 68.37 5.22 44.30
C ALA A 7 66.87 5.14 44.52
N PHE A 8 66.12 6.14 44.09
CA PHE A 8 64.65 6.15 44.02
C PHE A 8 64.20 5.59 42.69
N THR A 9 63.48 4.48 42.75
CA THR A 9 62.83 3.89 41.56
C THR A 9 61.41 4.49 41.44
N LEU A 10 61.14 5.22 40.36
CA LEU A 10 59.84 5.77 40.03
C LEU A 10 59.03 4.66 39.31
N VAL A 11 57.98 4.18 39.91
CA VAL A 11 57.01 3.26 39.27
C VAL A 11 55.94 4.13 38.59
N GLY A 12 55.96 4.16 37.25
CA GLY A 12 54.95 4.82 36.47
C GLY A 12 53.69 3.92 36.32
N VAL A 13 52.59 4.38 36.87
CA VAL A 13 51.26 3.76 36.67
C VAL A 13 50.69 4.26 35.35
N ALA A 14 50.68 3.39 34.33
CA ALA A 14 49.98 3.68 33.06
C ALA A 14 48.47 3.42 33.23
N ALA A 15 47.65 4.48 33.26
CA ALA A 15 46.21 4.39 33.26
C ALA A 15 45.73 4.12 31.83
N PHE A 16 45.23 2.89 31.58
CA PHE A 16 44.53 2.58 30.32
C PHE A 16 43.10 3.14 30.38
N ALA A 17 42.83 4.22 29.67
CA ALA A 17 41.48 4.70 29.43
C ALA A 17 40.80 3.81 28.38
N ALA A 18 39.95 2.90 28.82
CA ALA A 18 39.08 2.12 27.95
C ALA A 18 38.01 3.05 27.38
N SER A 19 38.13 3.42 26.12
CA SER A 19 37.07 4.13 25.39
C SER A 19 35.89 3.14 25.19
N ALA A 20 34.81 3.29 25.97
CA ALA A 20 33.57 2.60 25.72
C ALA A 20 32.98 3.15 24.42
N ALA A 21 33.14 2.41 23.31
CA ALA A 21 32.40 2.69 22.09
C ALA A 21 30.91 2.51 22.38
N ALA A 22 30.15 3.60 22.35
CA ALA A 22 28.70 3.53 22.47
C ALA A 22 28.19 2.69 21.29
N GLN A 23 27.66 1.49 21.59
CA GLN A 23 26.94 0.68 20.63
C GLN A 23 25.66 1.43 20.27
N THR A 24 25.63 2.04 19.10
CA THR A 24 24.40 2.60 18.54
C THR A 24 23.45 1.43 18.25
N THR A 25 22.43 1.29 19.07
CA THR A 25 21.34 0.33 18.82
C THR A 25 20.76 0.67 17.43
N PRO A 26 20.67 -0.28 16.48
CA PRO A 26 20.04 -0.01 15.19
C PRO A 26 18.64 0.51 15.41
N ALA A 27 18.26 1.54 14.67
CA ALA A 27 16.88 2.03 14.71
C ALA A 27 15.92 0.88 14.35
N PRO A 28 14.78 0.76 15.04
CA PRO A 28 13.80 -0.29 14.73
C PRO A 28 13.38 -0.18 13.26
N PRO A 29 13.19 -1.31 12.57
CA PRO A 29 12.80 -1.31 11.18
C PRO A 29 11.47 -0.57 10.99
N ALA A 30 11.44 0.39 10.06
CA ALA A 30 10.29 1.24 9.81
C ALA A 30 9.40 0.70 8.68
N ILE A 31 8.09 1.00 8.76
CA ILE A 31 7.15 0.75 7.66
C ILE A 31 7.50 1.67 6.49
N ILE A 32 7.70 1.09 5.31
CA ILE A 32 7.94 1.86 4.08
C ILE A 32 6.60 2.08 3.38
N ARG A 33 6.31 3.34 3.02
CA ARG A 33 5.13 3.73 2.25
C ARG A 33 5.56 4.46 0.99
N THR A 34 5.11 3.98 -0.16
CA THR A 34 5.40 4.57 -1.48
C THR A 34 4.08 4.87 -2.17
N ALA A 35 3.81 6.13 -2.46
CA ALA A 35 2.67 6.49 -3.29
C ALA A 35 2.90 5.95 -4.71
N VAL A 36 1.95 5.14 -5.21
CA VAL A 36 1.96 4.60 -6.57
C VAL A 36 1.26 5.57 -7.51
N ALA A 37 0.07 6.00 -7.14
CA ALA A 37 -0.70 7.01 -7.82
C ALA A 37 -1.67 7.68 -6.84
N ALA A 38 -1.93 8.96 -7.03
CA ALA A 38 -2.88 9.71 -6.22
C ALA A 38 -3.56 10.79 -7.06
N THR A 39 -4.79 11.11 -6.70
CA THR A 39 -5.55 12.22 -7.27
C THR A 39 -6.53 12.78 -6.26
N LYS A 40 -6.94 14.03 -6.48
CA LYS A 40 -8.08 14.63 -5.78
C LYS A 40 -9.33 14.45 -6.65
N LEU A 41 -10.40 13.94 -6.03
CA LEU A 41 -11.73 13.91 -6.59
C LEU A 41 -12.46 15.14 -6.04
N PRO A 42 -12.66 16.22 -6.83
CA PRO A 42 -13.24 17.47 -6.31
C PRO A 42 -14.68 17.29 -5.85
N THR A 43 -15.38 16.32 -6.42
CA THR A 43 -16.76 16.01 -6.07
C THR A 43 -16.99 14.51 -6.14
N VAL A 44 -17.34 13.91 -5.01
CA VAL A 44 -18.02 12.62 -4.95
C VAL A 44 -19.50 12.94 -4.80
N THR A 45 -20.30 12.50 -5.76
CA THR A 45 -21.75 12.77 -5.80
C THR A 45 -22.50 11.83 -4.88
N ASP A 46 -23.79 12.13 -4.61
CA ASP A 46 -24.69 11.28 -3.80
C ASP A 46 -25.03 9.92 -4.46
N VAL A 47 -24.26 9.52 -5.46
CA VAL A 47 -24.39 8.22 -6.12
C VAL A 47 -23.66 7.18 -5.28
N PRO A 48 -24.32 6.05 -4.93
CA PRO A 48 -23.65 4.95 -4.25
C PRO A 48 -22.44 4.44 -5.01
N LEU A 49 -21.27 4.45 -4.38
CA LEU A 49 -20.00 4.02 -4.96
C LEU A 49 -19.52 2.72 -4.32
N TYR A 50 -18.84 1.92 -5.12
CA TYR A 50 -18.35 0.60 -4.77
C TYR A 50 -16.86 0.50 -5.11
N PHE A 51 -16.12 -0.28 -4.34
CA PHE A 51 -14.81 -0.76 -4.77
C PHE A 51 -14.95 -1.98 -5.65
N LYS A 52 -14.14 -2.03 -6.70
CA LYS A 52 -13.96 -3.19 -7.57
C LYS A 52 -12.47 -3.35 -7.84
N ALA A 53 -11.96 -4.57 -7.79
CA ALA A 53 -10.59 -4.89 -8.15
C ALA A 53 -10.59 -6.05 -9.16
N VAL A 54 -9.82 -5.90 -10.22
CA VAL A 54 -9.66 -6.93 -11.25
C VAL A 54 -8.18 -7.19 -11.51
N SER A 55 -7.84 -8.42 -11.90
CA SER A 55 -6.56 -8.73 -12.54
C SER A 55 -6.76 -8.78 -14.05
N VAL A 56 -5.82 -8.21 -14.77
CA VAL A 56 -5.86 -8.09 -16.24
C VAL A 56 -4.58 -8.66 -16.82
N THR A 57 -4.73 -9.45 -17.88
CA THR A 57 -3.62 -9.95 -18.69
C THR A 57 -3.82 -9.55 -20.14
N LEU A 58 -2.79 -8.95 -20.74
CA LEU A 58 -2.68 -8.67 -22.16
C LEU A 58 -1.54 -9.51 -22.75
N ALA A 59 -1.83 -10.19 -23.86
CA ALA A 59 -0.79 -10.86 -24.64
C ALA A 59 0.26 -9.85 -25.16
N PRO A 60 1.50 -10.27 -25.43
CA PRO A 60 2.53 -9.40 -25.98
C PRO A 60 2.04 -8.62 -27.22
N GLY A 61 2.23 -7.32 -27.22
CA GLY A 61 1.82 -6.41 -28.29
C GLY A 61 0.30 -6.17 -28.43
N ALA A 62 -0.53 -6.86 -27.63
CA ALA A 62 -1.98 -6.67 -27.68
C ALA A 62 -2.39 -5.30 -27.14
N THR A 63 -3.51 -4.79 -27.69
CA THR A 63 -4.11 -3.53 -27.28
C THR A 63 -5.51 -3.74 -26.73
N SER A 64 -5.88 -2.94 -25.73
CA SER A 64 -7.20 -2.93 -25.10
C SER A 64 -7.58 -1.49 -24.72
N ARG A 65 -8.76 -1.32 -24.15
CA ARG A 65 -9.20 -0.03 -23.58
C ARG A 65 -9.68 -0.27 -22.15
N ALA A 66 -9.21 0.60 -21.26
CA ALA A 66 -9.68 0.58 -19.86
C ALA A 66 -11.02 1.29 -19.71
N SER A 67 -11.73 0.91 -18.63
CA SER A 67 -13.00 1.51 -18.20
C SER A 67 -12.89 3.02 -17.97
N ALA A 68 -13.98 3.72 -18.22
CA ALA A 68 -14.12 5.15 -17.96
C ALA A 68 -14.47 5.49 -16.49
N ALA A 69 -14.27 4.58 -15.55
CA ALA A 69 -14.44 4.83 -14.11
C ALA A 69 -13.17 5.42 -13.48
N ASN A 70 -13.31 6.07 -12.31
CA ASN A 70 -12.13 6.43 -11.51
C ASN A 70 -11.40 5.17 -11.09
N GLY A 71 -10.15 5.01 -11.51
CA GLY A 71 -9.38 3.80 -11.21
C GLY A 71 -7.89 4.02 -11.22
N ILE A 72 -7.16 3.09 -10.60
CA ILE A 72 -5.70 3.09 -10.61
C ILE A 72 -5.21 1.73 -11.11
N LEU A 73 -4.44 1.78 -12.20
CA LEU A 73 -3.67 0.63 -12.69
C LEU A 73 -2.41 0.45 -11.84
N TYR A 74 -2.06 -0.80 -11.56
CA TYR A 74 -0.80 -1.18 -10.94
C TYR A 74 -0.16 -2.33 -11.71
N GLN A 75 1.01 -2.10 -12.30
CA GLN A 75 1.72 -3.09 -13.09
C GLN A 75 2.37 -4.13 -12.19
N ILE A 76 2.05 -5.41 -12.41
CA ILE A 76 2.63 -6.54 -11.67
C ILE A 76 3.87 -7.09 -12.38
N SER A 77 3.75 -7.37 -13.69
CA SER A 77 4.85 -7.88 -14.52
C SER A 77 4.64 -7.51 -15.98
N GLY A 78 5.68 -7.58 -16.79
CA GLY A 78 5.69 -7.05 -18.12
C GLY A 78 5.63 -5.52 -18.12
N SER A 79 5.14 -4.94 -19.21
CA SER A 79 4.94 -3.50 -19.31
C SER A 79 3.66 -3.17 -20.07
N THR A 80 3.07 -2.02 -19.73
CA THR A 80 1.87 -1.48 -20.43
C THR A 80 2.11 -0.03 -20.80
N GLU A 81 2.02 0.28 -22.07
CA GLU A 81 1.87 1.66 -22.56
C GLU A 81 0.42 2.09 -22.37
N VAL A 82 0.20 3.15 -21.61
CA VAL A 82 -1.12 3.72 -21.31
C VAL A 82 -1.22 5.08 -21.94
N SER A 83 -2.19 5.26 -22.86
CA SER A 83 -2.44 6.54 -23.53
C SER A 83 -3.82 7.08 -23.14
N ILE A 84 -3.86 8.33 -22.68
CA ILE A 84 -5.07 9.06 -22.30
C ILE A 84 -5.07 10.41 -23.04
N GLY A 85 -5.91 10.55 -24.05
CA GLY A 85 -5.83 11.72 -24.93
C GLY A 85 -4.49 11.79 -25.66
N ALA A 86 -3.75 12.89 -25.48
CA ALA A 86 -2.41 13.08 -26.05
C ALA A 86 -1.27 12.60 -25.15
N GLU A 87 -1.55 12.22 -23.91
CA GLU A 87 -0.54 11.80 -22.95
C GLU A 87 -0.32 10.29 -23.03
N THR A 88 0.94 9.87 -22.99
CA THR A 88 1.32 8.46 -22.98
C THR A 88 2.38 8.22 -21.92
N LYS A 89 2.18 7.15 -21.14
CA LYS A 89 3.12 6.68 -20.13
C LYS A 89 3.27 5.17 -20.23
N THR A 90 4.51 4.67 -20.22
CA THR A 90 4.79 3.24 -20.08
C THR A 90 4.93 2.90 -18.60
N LEU A 91 4.18 1.89 -18.15
CA LEU A 91 4.25 1.35 -16.79
C LEU A 91 5.11 0.08 -16.79
N GLY A 92 6.14 0.08 -15.96
CA GLY A 92 6.91 -1.11 -15.58
C GLY A 92 6.42 -1.70 -14.25
N ALA A 93 6.94 -2.87 -13.89
CA ALA A 93 6.55 -3.55 -12.64
C ALA A 93 6.70 -2.64 -11.41
N GLY A 94 5.66 -2.57 -10.59
CA GLY A 94 5.59 -1.72 -9.39
C GLY A 94 5.15 -0.28 -9.63
N GLU A 95 4.95 0.14 -10.88
CA GLU A 95 4.42 1.46 -11.23
C GLU A 95 2.91 1.45 -11.40
N GLY A 96 2.30 2.63 -11.35
CA GLY A 96 0.87 2.80 -11.54
C GLY A 96 0.50 4.14 -12.14
N LEU A 97 -0.78 4.22 -12.53
CA LEU A 97 -1.37 5.41 -13.13
C LEU A 97 -2.85 5.53 -12.78
N PHE A 98 -3.29 6.73 -12.46
CA PHE A 98 -4.70 7.05 -12.28
C PHE A 98 -5.39 7.30 -13.64
N ILE A 99 -6.59 6.73 -13.81
CA ILE A 99 -7.50 6.99 -14.92
C ILE A 99 -8.76 7.65 -14.35
N ALA A 100 -9.05 8.85 -14.81
CA ALA A 100 -10.21 9.60 -14.34
C ALA A 100 -11.52 9.07 -14.97
N SER A 101 -12.62 9.17 -14.23
CA SER A 101 -13.95 8.91 -14.74
C SER A 101 -14.23 9.76 -15.98
N GLY A 102 -14.87 9.16 -16.98
CA GLY A 102 -15.15 9.77 -18.28
C GLY A 102 -13.96 9.81 -19.26
N LYS A 103 -12.76 9.39 -18.82
CA LYS A 103 -11.60 9.24 -19.70
C LYS A 103 -11.45 7.78 -20.13
N VAL A 104 -11.20 7.57 -21.42
CA VAL A 104 -10.87 6.24 -21.96
C VAL A 104 -9.36 6.17 -22.13
N ALA A 105 -8.75 5.16 -21.51
CA ALA A 105 -7.34 4.87 -21.71
C ALA A 105 -7.17 3.75 -22.74
N SER A 106 -6.27 3.94 -23.70
CA SER A 106 -5.76 2.86 -24.55
C SER A 106 -4.60 2.18 -23.82
N LEU A 107 -4.61 0.85 -23.78
CA LEU A 107 -3.61 0.02 -23.15
C LEU A 107 -2.92 -0.83 -24.22
N LYS A 108 -1.59 -0.82 -24.24
CA LYS A 108 -0.81 -1.64 -25.17
C LYS A 108 0.28 -2.38 -24.39
N ALA A 109 0.22 -3.71 -24.42
CA ALA A 109 1.27 -4.52 -23.81
C ALA A 109 2.60 -4.37 -24.54
N GLY A 110 3.71 -4.44 -23.81
CA GLY A 110 5.03 -4.59 -24.40
C GLY A 110 5.14 -5.85 -25.25
N ASN A 111 6.14 -5.93 -26.12
CA ASN A 111 6.26 -7.04 -27.10
C ASN A 111 6.98 -8.27 -26.54
N ALA A 112 7.73 -8.13 -25.42
CA ALA A 112 8.63 -9.19 -24.93
C ALA A 112 7.90 -10.28 -24.16
N GLU A 113 6.91 -9.90 -23.35
CA GLU A 113 6.20 -10.80 -22.44
C GLU A 113 4.76 -10.30 -22.20
N PRO A 114 3.85 -11.15 -21.69
CA PRO A 114 2.51 -10.70 -21.32
C PRO A 114 2.56 -9.59 -20.28
N SER A 115 1.70 -8.59 -20.45
CA SER A 115 1.48 -7.56 -19.44
C SER A 115 0.43 -8.03 -18.45
N ASN A 116 0.79 -8.04 -17.16
CA ASN A 116 -0.11 -8.36 -16.05
C ASN A 116 -0.20 -7.18 -15.12
N PHE A 117 -1.41 -6.71 -14.86
CA PHE A 117 -1.65 -5.60 -13.94
C PHE A 117 -2.93 -5.79 -13.13
N LEU A 118 -3.03 -5.06 -12.02
CA LEU A 118 -4.26 -4.89 -11.26
C LEU A 118 -4.90 -3.58 -11.65
N HIS A 119 -6.23 -3.58 -11.71
CA HIS A 119 -7.01 -2.35 -11.85
C HIS A 119 -7.95 -2.23 -10.66
N PHE A 120 -7.70 -1.24 -9.81
CA PHE A 120 -8.54 -0.86 -8.69
C PHE A 120 -9.49 0.24 -9.14
N LEU A 121 -10.77 0.07 -8.90
CA LEU A 121 -11.83 0.92 -9.42
C LEU A 121 -12.75 1.42 -8.30
N LEU A 122 -13.15 2.67 -8.43
CA LEU A 122 -14.24 3.26 -7.68
C LEU A 122 -15.40 3.48 -8.66
N VAL A 123 -16.45 2.69 -8.56
CA VAL A 123 -17.52 2.61 -9.57
C VAL A 123 -18.91 2.86 -8.97
N PRO A 124 -19.83 3.48 -9.71
CA PRO A 124 -21.25 3.49 -9.35
C PRO A 124 -21.89 2.10 -9.59
N ALA A 125 -23.06 1.87 -9.00
CA ALA A 125 -23.79 0.60 -9.14
C ALA A 125 -24.03 0.21 -10.61
N THR A 126 -24.28 1.18 -11.49
CA THR A 126 -24.50 0.98 -12.93
C THR A 126 -23.32 0.39 -13.68
N ASP A 127 -22.12 0.50 -13.09
CA ASP A 127 -20.86 0.08 -13.74
C ASP A 127 -20.24 -1.16 -13.10
N LEU A 128 -20.87 -1.70 -12.02
CA LEU A 128 -20.36 -2.88 -11.31
C LEU A 128 -20.16 -4.09 -12.24
N ASP A 129 -21.10 -4.34 -13.13
CA ASP A 129 -21.06 -5.49 -14.03
C ASP A 129 -20.41 -5.17 -15.39
N ARG A 130 -20.02 -3.92 -15.61
CA ARG A 130 -19.29 -3.57 -16.84
C ARG A 130 -17.86 -4.13 -16.79
N PRO A 131 -17.38 -4.67 -17.92
CA PRO A 131 -15.98 -5.05 -18.04
C PRO A 131 -15.06 -3.86 -17.72
N ALA A 132 -14.01 -4.09 -16.94
CA ALA A 132 -13.04 -3.04 -16.64
C ALA A 132 -12.16 -2.73 -17.87
N GLU A 133 -11.86 -3.75 -18.67
CA GLU A 133 -11.14 -3.64 -19.95
C GLU A 133 -11.87 -4.38 -21.06
N THR A 134 -11.64 -3.90 -22.29
CA THR A 134 -12.21 -4.54 -23.50
C THR A 134 -11.36 -5.72 -23.98
N ALA A 135 -11.96 -6.61 -24.79
CA ALA A 135 -11.18 -7.61 -25.52
C ALA A 135 -10.05 -6.93 -26.34
N PRO A 136 -8.88 -7.58 -26.52
CA PRO A 136 -8.57 -8.97 -26.17
C PRO A 136 -8.02 -9.18 -24.74
N ALA A 137 -8.18 -8.21 -23.83
CA ALA A 137 -7.75 -8.39 -22.45
C ALA A 137 -8.49 -9.56 -21.77
N THR A 138 -7.75 -10.39 -21.06
CA THR A 138 -8.33 -11.36 -20.13
C THR A 138 -8.50 -10.68 -18.78
N VAL A 139 -9.74 -10.51 -18.35
CA VAL A 139 -10.11 -9.82 -17.12
C VAL A 139 -10.70 -10.81 -16.14
N ARG A 140 -10.17 -10.85 -14.92
CA ARG A 140 -10.70 -11.65 -13.81
C ARG A 140 -11.03 -10.74 -12.65
N GLU A 141 -12.30 -10.69 -12.27
CA GLU A 141 -12.69 -10.00 -11.04
C GLU A 141 -12.09 -10.70 -9.83
N LEU A 142 -11.45 -9.94 -8.97
CA LEU A 142 -10.84 -10.40 -7.72
C LEU A 142 -11.73 -10.08 -6.53
N TYR A 143 -12.39 -8.93 -6.58
CA TYR A 143 -13.19 -8.42 -5.48
C TYR A 143 -14.16 -7.33 -5.95
N ARG A 144 -15.33 -7.26 -5.32
CA ARG A 144 -16.19 -6.07 -5.27
C ARG A 144 -16.83 -5.95 -3.89
N THR A 145 -17.10 -4.75 -3.43
CA THR A 145 -17.96 -4.55 -2.26
C THR A 145 -19.38 -4.95 -2.62
N VAL A 146 -20.04 -5.69 -1.72
CA VAL A 146 -21.42 -6.16 -1.96
C VAL A 146 -22.46 -5.08 -1.68
N THR A 147 -22.09 -4.09 -0.87
CA THR A 147 -22.88 -2.89 -0.57
C THR A 147 -22.08 -1.65 -0.95
N PRO A 148 -22.74 -0.51 -1.15
CA PRO A 148 -22.03 0.75 -1.32
C PRO A 148 -21.05 1.01 -0.17
N ILE A 149 -19.96 1.70 -0.46
CA ILE A 149 -19.02 2.14 0.58
C ILE A 149 -19.80 3.05 1.54
N PRO A 150 -19.99 2.62 2.81
CA PRO A 150 -20.77 3.39 3.76
C PRO A 150 -20.03 4.68 4.14
N GLY A 151 -20.77 5.72 4.51
CA GLY A 151 -20.22 6.97 5.01
C GLY A 151 -19.64 7.92 3.95
N LEU A 152 -19.62 7.56 2.66
CA LEU A 152 -19.32 8.51 1.60
C LEU A 152 -20.42 9.57 1.52
N LYS A 153 -20.03 10.83 1.64
CA LYS A 153 -20.91 12.00 1.53
C LYS A 153 -20.51 12.82 0.32
N ALA A 154 -21.42 13.68 -0.16
CA ALA A 154 -21.04 14.66 -1.16
C ALA A 154 -19.86 15.52 -0.65
N GLY A 155 -18.83 15.69 -1.48
CA GLY A 155 -17.64 16.46 -1.13
C GLY A 155 -16.41 16.04 -1.90
N GLY A 156 -15.28 16.65 -1.54
CA GLY A 156 -13.97 16.32 -2.09
C GLY A 156 -13.32 15.15 -1.37
N TYR A 157 -12.58 14.34 -2.11
CA TYR A 157 -11.86 13.17 -1.58
C TYR A 157 -10.48 13.03 -2.22
N ASP A 158 -9.55 12.48 -1.44
CA ASP A 158 -8.30 11.93 -1.95
C ASP A 158 -8.50 10.46 -2.33
N LEU A 159 -8.22 10.11 -3.60
CA LEU A 159 -8.17 8.73 -4.08
C LEU A 159 -6.72 8.38 -4.36
N ASN A 160 -6.20 7.32 -3.75
CA ASN A 160 -4.81 6.92 -3.94
C ASN A 160 -4.60 5.42 -3.85
N LEU A 161 -3.50 4.97 -4.46
CA LEU A 161 -2.93 3.66 -4.28
C LEU A 161 -1.55 3.82 -3.66
N THR A 162 -1.36 3.23 -2.49
CA THR A 162 -0.09 3.26 -1.77
C THR A 162 0.45 1.85 -1.62
N ARG A 163 1.71 1.62 -1.99
CA ARG A 163 2.44 0.39 -1.68
C ARG A 163 3.04 0.52 -0.28
N ILE A 164 2.75 -0.44 0.59
CA ILE A 164 3.16 -0.45 1.98
C ILE A 164 3.93 -1.73 2.24
N THR A 165 5.15 -1.59 2.79
CA THR A 165 5.99 -2.74 3.16
C THR A 165 6.23 -2.71 4.67
N PHE A 166 5.83 -3.78 5.32
CA PHE A 166 6.11 -4.05 6.73
C PHE A 166 7.37 -4.91 6.82
N PRO A 167 8.35 -4.51 7.63
CA PRO A 167 9.53 -5.34 7.88
C PRO A 167 9.15 -6.67 8.53
N ALA A 168 10.06 -7.66 8.43
CA ALA A 168 9.92 -8.91 9.15
C ALA A 168 9.83 -8.68 10.66
N GLN A 169 9.09 -9.55 11.36
CA GLN A 169 8.94 -9.55 12.83
C GLN A 169 8.41 -8.21 13.39
N MET A 170 7.66 -7.48 12.58
CA MET A 170 7.05 -6.24 13.02
C MET A 170 5.84 -6.54 13.92
N PRO A 171 5.81 -6.05 15.19
CA PRO A 171 4.64 -6.18 16.06
C PRO A 171 3.44 -5.47 15.45
N SER A 172 2.24 -5.83 15.90
CA SER A 172 1.03 -5.11 15.50
C SER A 172 1.15 -3.64 15.84
N ASN A 173 0.81 -2.79 14.87
CA ASN A 173 0.72 -1.36 15.09
C ASN A 173 -0.42 -1.03 16.08
N PRO A 174 -0.46 0.18 16.67
CA PRO A 174 -1.55 0.59 17.54
C PRO A 174 -2.91 0.47 16.84
N PRO A 175 -4.00 0.19 17.58
CA PRO A 175 -5.35 0.20 17.04
C PRO A 175 -5.65 1.54 16.36
N HIS A 176 -6.19 1.47 15.17
CA HIS A 176 -6.52 2.65 14.36
C HIS A 176 -7.68 2.33 13.42
N HIS A 177 -8.25 3.39 12.82
CA HIS A 177 -9.27 3.25 11.80
C HIS A 177 -9.02 4.24 10.66
N ARG A 178 -9.72 4.06 9.55
CA ARG A 178 -9.67 4.98 8.41
C ARG A 178 -10.68 6.11 8.58
N SER A 179 -10.29 7.31 8.14
CA SER A 179 -11.24 8.43 7.96
C SER A 179 -12.11 8.25 6.72
N GLY A 180 -11.80 7.28 5.89
CA GLY A 180 -12.48 6.86 4.69
C GLY A 180 -12.57 5.34 4.61
N ALA A 181 -12.46 4.79 3.40
CA ALA A 181 -12.45 3.35 3.17
C ALA A 181 -11.20 2.93 2.42
N ALA A 182 -10.78 1.67 2.58
CA ALA A 182 -9.66 1.11 1.86
C ALA A 182 -9.93 -0.32 1.40
N LEU A 183 -9.34 -0.69 0.26
CA LEU A 183 -9.24 -2.06 -0.22
C LEU A 183 -7.76 -2.44 -0.32
N TYR A 184 -7.35 -3.45 0.43
CA TYR A 184 -5.97 -3.94 0.43
C TYR A 184 -5.82 -5.18 -0.42
N TYR A 185 -4.69 -5.29 -1.11
CA TYR A 185 -4.27 -6.47 -1.84
C TYR A 185 -2.86 -6.85 -1.39
N ILE A 186 -2.70 -8.07 -0.85
CA ILE A 186 -1.39 -8.57 -0.42
C ILE A 186 -0.60 -9.00 -1.66
N VAL A 187 0.53 -8.34 -1.91
CA VAL A 187 1.43 -8.64 -3.04
C VAL A 187 2.39 -9.76 -2.69
N SER A 188 3.00 -9.69 -1.49
CA SER A 188 4.00 -10.67 -1.04
C SER A 188 4.08 -10.72 0.48
N GLY A 189 4.60 -11.83 0.99
CA GLY A 189 4.69 -12.09 2.42
C GLY A 189 3.34 -12.42 3.04
N THR A 190 3.33 -12.62 4.35
CA THR A 190 2.10 -12.91 5.13
C THR A 190 2.09 -12.04 6.37
N GLY A 191 1.02 -11.30 6.56
CA GLY A 191 0.80 -10.47 7.75
C GLY A 191 -0.38 -10.93 8.59
N ALA A 192 -0.53 -10.33 9.75
CA ALA A 192 -1.68 -10.51 10.63
C ALA A 192 -2.53 -9.23 10.61
N ASN A 193 -3.79 -9.39 10.22
CA ASN A 193 -4.82 -8.36 10.35
C ASN A 193 -5.66 -8.68 11.59
N THR A 194 -5.78 -7.73 12.50
CA THR A 194 -6.54 -7.92 13.74
C THR A 194 -7.74 -6.99 13.75
N VAL A 195 -8.93 -7.57 13.87
CA VAL A 195 -10.21 -6.87 14.01
C VAL A 195 -10.92 -7.48 15.21
N ASP A 196 -11.48 -6.65 16.10
CA ASP A 196 -12.18 -7.08 17.32
C ASP A 196 -11.36 -8.09 18.16
N GLY A 197 -10.05 -7.86 18.25
CA GLY A 197 -9.11 -8.72 18.99
C GLY A 197 -8.80 -10.07 18.33
N LYS A 198 -9.37 -10.37 17.16
CA LYS A 198 -9.11 -11.60 16.40
C LYS A 198 -8.09 -11.32 15.29
N ALA A 199 -6.94 -11.97 15.39
CA ALA A 199 -5.90 -11.89 14.37
C ALA A 199 -6.12 -12.96 13.30
N GLU A 200 -6.10 -12.55 12.02
CA GLU A 200 -6.18 -13.44 10.88
C GLU A 200 -4.95 -13.29 9.99
N ALA A 201 -4.36 -14.41 9.57
CA ALA A 201 -3.25 -14.40 8.63
C ALA A 201 -3.75 -14.02 7.23
N ARG A 202 -3.03 -13.10 6.57
CA ARG A 202 -3.33 -12.62 5.22
C ARG A 202 -2.10 -12.80 4.35
N GLY A 203 -2.19 -13.69 3.37
CA GLY A 203 -1.10 -13.99 2.44
C GLY A 203 -1.32 -13.41 1.05
N PRO A 204 -0.40 -13.65 0.09
CA PRO A 204 -0.46 -13.13 -1.27
C PRO A 204 -1.80 -13.45 -1.97
N GLY A 205 -2.34 -12.46 -2.68
CA GLY A 205 -3.65 -12.55 -3.33
C GLY A 205 -4.85 -12.28 -2.44
N SER A 206 -4.68 -12.19 -1.10
CA SER A 206 -5.77 -11.79 -0.21
C SER A 206 -6.19 -10.36 -0.47
N LEU A 207 -7.53 -10.16 -0.50
CA LEU A 207 -8.16 -8.84 -0.54
C LEU A 207 -8.90 -8.58 0.77
N ILE A 208 -8.68 -7.43 1.36
CA ILE A 208 -9.23 -7.04 2.65
C ILE A 208 -9.87 -5.66 2.51
N TYR A 209 -11.17 -5.59 2.78
CA TYR A 209 -11.90 -4.34 2.79
C TYR A 209 -11.97 -3.77 4.19
N GLU A 210 -11.57 -2.51 4.33
CA GLU A 210 -11.65 -1.72 5.57
C GLU A 210 -12.63 -0.56 5.36
N PRO A 211 -13.88 -0.68 5.84
CA PRO A 211 -14.85 0.41 5.78
C PRO A 211 -14.49 1.55 6.75
N PHE A 212 -15.19 2.67 6.62
CA PHE A 212 -15.10 3.79 7.55
C PHE A 212 -15.25 3.33 9.00
N GLY A 213 -14.36 3.79 9.86
CA GLY A 213 -14.45 3.60 11.30
C GLY A 213 -14.14 2.19 11.80
N LEU A 214 -13.81 1.23 10.93
CA LEU A 214 -13.39 -0.10 11.37
C LEU A 214 -12.06 -0.01 12.11
N VAL A 215 -12.09 -0.27 13.42
CA VAL A 215 -10.87 -0.31 14.23
C VAL A 215 -10.14 -1.63 13.96
N HIS A 216 -8.88 -1.52 13.57
CA HIS A 216 -8.06 -2.67 13.21
C HIS A 216 -6.58 -2.43 13.54
N GLN A 217 -5.79 -3.48 13.39
CA GLN A 217 -4.34 -3.46 13.54
C GLN A 217 -3.71 -4.36 12.48
N TRP A 218 -2.50 -4.01 12.08
CA TRP A 218 -1.68 -4.81 11.20
C TRP A 218 -0.32 -5.08 11.81
N GLY A 219 0.17 -6.31 11.65
CA GLY A 219 1.50 -6.72 12.03
C GLY A 219 2.09 -7.69 11.02
N ASN A 220 3.38 -7.93 11.12
CA ASN A 220 4.07 -8.95 10.35
C ASN A 220 4.87 -9.85 11.30
N PRO A 221 4.26 -10.92 11.84
CA PRO A 221 4.96 -11.85 12.72
C PRO A 221 5.96 -12.77 11.98
N GLY A 222 5.92 -12.76 10.65
CA GLY A 222 6.78 -13.59 9.80
C GLY A 222 8.24 -13.12 9.76
N ASN A 223 9.10 -13.97 9.23
CA ASN A 223 10.54 -13.73 9.07
C ASN A 223 10.93 -13.10 7.72
N GLN A 224 9.94 -12.76 6.88
CA GLN A 224 10.10 -12.07 5.62
C GLN A 224 9.27 -10.79 5.59
N PRO A 225 9.68 -9.75 4.86
CA PRO A 225 8.85 -8.56 4.68
C PRO A 225 7.50 -8.90 4.05
N MET A 226 6.45 -8.20 4.48
CA MET A 226 5.13 -8.24 3.85
C MET A 226 4.92 -6.96 3.05
N THR A 227 4.46 -7.08 1.80
CA THR A 227 4.09 -5.93 0.96
C THR A 227 2.64 -6.03 0.53
N PHE A 228 1.90 -4.95 0.68
CA PHE A 228 0.54 -4.84 0.19
C PHE A 228 0.27 -3.49 -0.48
N LEU A 229 -0.75 -3.47 -1.30
CA LEU A 229 -1.31 -2.28 -1.93
C LEU A 229 -2.53 -1.84 -1.14
N ALA A 230 -2.62 -0.54 -0.85
CA ALA A 230 -3.78 0.07 -0.21
C ALA A 230 -4.44 1.04 -1.20
N PHE A 231 -5.59 0.69 -1.73
CA PHE A 231 -6.44 1.56 -2.53
C PHE A 231 -7.40 2.29 -1.59
N ASN A 232 -7.20 3.59 -1.42
CA ASN A 232 -7.86 4.39 -0.40
C ASN A 232 -8.73 5.48 -1.02
N ILE A 233 -9.89 5.73 -0.40
CA ILE A 233 -10.68 6.94 -0.58
C ILE A 233 -10.84 7.60 0.78
N ASN A 234 -10.37 8.84 0.94
CA ASN A 234 -10.41 9.58 2.20
C ASN A 234 -10.98 10.98 1.96
N PRO A 235 -11.76 11.55 2.89
CA PRO A 235 -12.21 12.93 2.77
C PRO A 235 -11.02 13.90 2.63
N ASP A 236 -11.12 14.86 1.72
CA ASP A 236 -10.06 15.85 1.49
C ASP A 236 -9.78 16.65 2.77
N GLY A 237 -8.50 16.87 3.06
CA GLY A 237 -8.04 17.59 4.26
C GLY A 237 -8.16 16.82 5.58
N VAL A 238 -8.60 15.55 5.57
CA VAL A 238 -8.69 14.70 6.77
C VAL A 238 -7.57 13.67 6.76
N PRO A 239 -6.82 13.48 7.88
CA PRO A 239 -5.82 12.42 7.95
C PRO A 239 -6.42 11.06 7.59
N ALA A 240 -5.76 10.30 6.70
CA ALA A 240 -6.26 9.01 6.23
C ALA A 240 -6.38 7.95 7.33
N VAL A 241 -5.57 8.08 8.40
CA VAL A 241 -5.54 7.17 9.54
C VAL A 241 -5.78 7.96 10.81
N LEU A 242 -6.72 7.51 11.61
CA LEU A 242 -7.09 8.10 12.90
C LEU A 242 -6.86 7.06 14.01
N PRO A 243 -6.47 7.49 15.24
CA PRO A 243 -6.32 6.59 16.38
C PRO A 243 -7.64 5.84 16.64
N GLY A 244 -7.56 4.54 16.87
CA GLY A 244 -8.68 3.75 17.37
C GLY A 244 -8.93 4.08 18.83
N ALA A 245 -10.19 3.97 19.28
CA ALA A 245 -10.47 4.02 20.70
C ALA A 245 -9.77 2.85 21.41
N PRO A 246 -9.20 3.07 22.62
CA PRO A 246 -8.65 1.96 23.39
C PRO A 246 -9.75 0.92 23.62
N VAL A 247 -9.44 -0.36 23.40
CA VAL A 247 -10.34 -1.44 23.78
C VAL A 247 -10.54 -1.33 25.29
N LYS A 248 -11.77 -1.03 25.74
CA LYS A 248 -12.10 -1.09 27.17
C LYS A 248 -11.95 -2.56 27.59
N THR A 249 -10.86 -2.90 28.25
CA THR A 249 -10.75 -4.16 28.98
C THR A 249 -11.82 -4.14 30.06
N GLN A 250 -12.84 -4.97 29.88
CA GLN A 250 -13.81 -5.29 30.95
C GLN A 250 -13.15 -6.19 31.97
#